data_d043e78b5c337d933b305d4743e6e236
#
_entry.id   d043e78b5c337d933b305d4743e6e236
#
_cell.length_a   1.000
_cell.length_b   1.000
_cell.length_c   1.000
_cell.angle_alpha   90.00
_cell.angle_beta   90.00
_cell.angle_gamma   90.00
#
_symmetry.space_group_name_H-M   'P 1'
#
loop_
_entity.id
_entity.type
_entity.pdbx_description
1 polymer ?
#
loop_
_entity_poly.entity_id
_entity_poly.type
_entity_poly.pdbx_seq_one_letter_code
_entity_poly.pdbx_strand_id
1 'polypeptide(L)'
;EATGTPSSGADVAFKVLNRNINLILLNVETEATIGLALNKEAEKNNTIVTVGDGDEPVAAVELFNFAKEISLDVIAIGKGKNNPFDVFKTPKDLEKEALKKNMNPYMLTSFVDGSKTMIEMAALANYLDFNIDIDGMHGPNSTYDELNSIFIPKSSGGILENINIVDFAFGVAPGVFAIVYSEDDYVNYEMEYLKMGKGPYWTLYRPYHLTSLEIPRTIMKLMVDKETQLSAKKWNVEVVAHSKKDLKAGTNLGSIGGENIYGKAMRVENSKNLAPLGLSENNILNSDVKKGD
;
A
#
# COMPACT_ATOMS: atom_id res chain seq x y z
N GLU A 1 -16.13 -6.06 5.21
CA GLU A 1 -15.77 -7.03 4.20
C GLU A 1 -14.33 -7.54 4.49
N ALA A 2 -14.12 -8.83 4.51
CA ALA A 2 -12.84 -9.47 4.88
C ALA A 2 -12.61 -10.79 4.11
N THR A 3 -13.03 -10.87 2.85
CA THR A 3 -12.87 -12.11 2.06
C THR A 3 -11.45 -12.30 1.54
N GLY A 4 -10.67 -11.23 1.41
CA GLY A 4 -9.26 -11.26 1.00
C GLY A 4 -9.03 -11.52 -0.49
N THR A 5 -10.07 -11.45 -1.33
CA THR A 5 -9.95 -11.51 -2.79
C THR A 5 -10.64 -10.32 -3.46
N PRO A 6 -10.03 -9.68 -4.48
CA PRO A 6 -10.61 -8.52 -5.15
C PRO A 6 -12.00 -8.77 -5.72
N SER A 7 -12.22 -9.91 -6.36
CA SER A 7 -13.50 -10.24 -7.00
C SER A 7 -14.66 -10.38 -6.00
N SER A 8 -14.44 -11.13 -4.90
CA SER A 8 -15.43 -11.27 -3.83
C SER A 8 -15.68 -9.96 -3.10
N GLY A 9 -14.62 -9.20 -2.83
CA GLY A 9 -14.70 -7.88 -2.21
C GLY A 9 -15.52 -6.91 -3.07
N ALA A 10 -15.28 -6.88 -4.37
CA ALA A 10 -16.05 -6.07 -5.32
C ALA A 10 -17.53 -6.40 -5.29
N ASP A 11 -17.86 -7.69 -5.35
CA ASP A 11 -19.24 -8.20 -5.36
C ASP A 11 -20.01 -7.80 -4.09
N VAL A 12 -19.36 -7.94 -2.93
CA VAL A 12 -19.92 -7.52 -1.63
C VAL A 12 -20.05 -6.00 -1.59
N ALA A 13 -19.01 -5.27 -1.96
CA ALA A 13 -18.96 -3.82 -1.87
C ALA A 13 -20.10 -3.15 -2.65
N PHE A 14 -20.25 -3.47 -3.94
CA PHE A 14 -21.34 -2.91 -4.74
C PHE A 14 -22.74 -3.26 -4.20
N LYS A 15 -22.94 -4.51 -3.73
CA LYS A 15 -24.23 -4.93 -3.13
C LYS A 15 -24.55 -4.17 -1.84
N VAL A 16 -23.55 -3.88 -1.02
CA VAL A 16 -23.69 -3.19 0.27
C VAL A 16 -23.95 -1.70 0.06
N LEU A 17 -23.11 -1.04 -0.77
CA LEU A 17 -23.23 0.38 -1.07
C LEU A 17 -24.57 0.70 -1.75
N ASN A 18 -25.03 -0.14 -2.69
CA ASN A 18 -26.35 0.01 -3.35
C ASN A 18 -27.56 -0.22 -2.42
N ARG A 19 -27.34 -0.67 -1.19
CA ARG A 19 -28.34 -0.76 -0.12
C ARG A 19 -28.23 0.38 0.89
N ASN A 20 -27.48 1.42 0.58
CA ASN A 20 -27.21 2.57 1.46
C ASN A 20 -26.57 2.15 2.79
N ILE A 21 -25.65 1.18 2.78
CA ILE A 21 -24.93 0.70 3.95
C ILE A 21 -23.46 1.10 3.80
N ASN A 22 -22.88 1.70 4.85
CA ASN A 22 -21.47 2.01 4.91
C ASN A 22 -20.63 0.72 4.92
N LEU A 23 -19.40 0.79 4.34
CA LEU A 23 -18.56 -0.37 4.16
C LEU A 23 -17.16 -0.13 4.74
N ILE A 24 -16.71 -1.05 5.58
CA ILE A 24 -15.32 -1.14 6.02
C ILE A 24 -14.66 -2.34 5.32
N LEU A 25 -13.56 -2.09 4.63
CA LEU A 25 -12.75 -3.10 3.96
C LEU A 25 -11.55 -3.50 4.84
N LEU A 26 -11.39 -4.80 5.11
CA LEU A 26 -10.13 -5.40 5.53
C LEU A 26 -9.41 -6.06 4.32
N ASN A 27 -9.87 -5.75 3.15
CA ASN A 27 -9.46 -6.28 1.85
C ASN A 27 -8.89 -5.11 1.03
N VAL A 28 -7.66 -4.74 1.34
CA VAL A 28 -6.96 -3.64 0.65
C VAL A 28 -6.69 -3.99 -0.82
N GLU A 29 -6.71 -5.27 -1.18
CA GLU A 29 -6.62 -5.75 -2.55
C GLU A 29 -7.80 -5.24 -3.39
N THR A 30 -9.01 -5.25 -2.84
CA THR A 30 -10.20 -4.67 -3.47
C THR A 30 -10.07 -3.16 -3.59
N GLU A 31 -9.60 -2.49 -2.53
CA GLU A 31 -9.39 -1.03 -2.54
C GLU A 31 -8.38 -0.61 -3.62
N ALA A 32 -7.22 -1.25 -3.67
CA ALA A 32 -6.19 -0.95 -4.67
C ALA A 32 -6.64 -1.21 -6.11
N THR A 33 -7.55 -2.20 -6.32
CA THR A 33 -8.02 -2.59 -7.65
C THR A 33 -9.14 -1.68 -8.17
N ILE A 34 -10.12 -1.38 -7.33
CA ILE A 34 -11.35 -0.67 -7.75
C ILE A 34 -11.78 0.44 -6.78
N GLY A 35 -10.95 0.83 -5.81
CA GLY A 35 -11.30 1.78 -4.76
C GLY A 35 -11.89 3.09 -5.28
N LEU A 36 -11.34 3.65 -6.37
CA LEU A 36 -11.89 4.85 -7.00
C LEU A 36 -13.32 4.66 -7.53
N ALA A 37 -13.65 3.47 -8.05
CA ALA A 37 -15.01 3.15 -8.48
C ALA A 37 -15.95 2.96 -7.29
N LEU A 38 -15.45 2.32 -6.22
CA LEU A 38 -16.21 2.14 -4.98
C LEU A 38 -16.47 3.47 -4.28
N ASN A 39 -15.50 4.39 -4.27
CA ASN A 39 -15.70 5.72 -3.70
C ASN A 39 -16.81 6.50 -4.44
N LYS A 40 -16.77 6.49 -5.77
CA LYS A 40 -17.82 7.09 -6.60
C LYS A 40 -19.20 6.47 -6.36
N GLU A 41 -19.26 5.14 -6.20
CA GLU A 41 -20.53 4.46 -5.90
C GLU A 41 -21.03 4.79 -4.48
N ALA A 42 -20.12 4.90 -3.52
CA ALA A 42 -20.47 5.34 -2.16
C ALA A 42 -21.01 6.77 -2.14
N GLU A 43 -20.36 7.72 -2.83
CA GLU A 43 -20.84 9.10 -2.98
C GLU A 43 -22.25 9.15 -3.58
N LYS A 44 -22.49 8.41 -4.66
CA LYS A 44 -23.81 8.32 -5.32
C LYS A 44 -24.92 7.83 -4.40
N ASN A 45 -24.59 6.93 -3.47
CA ASN A 45 -25.55 6.34 -2.54
C ASN A 45 -25.53 7.00 -1.15
N ASN A 46 -24.83 8.15 -0.97
CA ASN A 46 -24.65 8.82 0.33
C ASN A 46 -24.16 7.86 1.43
N THR A 47 -23.23 6.99 1.08
CA THR A 47 -22.58 6.06 1.99
C THR A 47 -21.06 6.34 2.04
N ILE A 48 -20.38 5.64 2.94
CA ILE A 48 -18.92 5.72 3.08
C ILE A 48 -18.34 4.33 2.84
N VAL A 49 -17.28 4.26 2.04
CA VAL A 49 -16.39 3.11 1.94
C VAL A 49 -15.02 3.52 2.47
N THR A 50 -14.39 2.67 3.26
CA THR A 50 -13.05 2.92 3.83
C THR A 50 -12.32 1.62 4.12
N VAL A 51 -10.99 1.64 4.00
CA VAL A 51 -10.15 0.60 4.60
C VAL A 51 -10.11 0.80 6.12
N GLY A 52 -10.04 -0.29 6.87
CA GLY A 52 -10.06 -0.27 8.34
C GLY A 52 -8.75 0.16 8.98
N ASP A 53 -8.85 0.83 10.13
CA ASP A 53 -7.69 1.17 10.97
C ASP A 53 -6.87 -0.09 11.30
N GLY A 54 -5.56 0.10 11.45
CA GLY A 54 -4.60 -0.96 11.76
C GLY A 54 -4.00 -1.67 10.56
N ASP A 55 -4.52 -1.48 9.34
CA ASP A 55 -3.78 -1.84 8.13
C ASP A 55 -2.65 -0.83 7.88
N GLU A 56 -1.51 -1.27 7.35
CA GLU A 56 -0.32 -0.42 7.20
C GLU A 56 -0.59 0.90 6.45
N PRO A 57 -1.31 0.91 5.31
CA PRO A 57 -1.60 2.16 4.62
C PRO A 57 -2.44 3.11 5.47
N VAL A 58 -3.39 2.61 6.28
CA VAL A 58 -4.19 3.47 7.17
C VAL A 58 -3.37 3.99 8.35
N ALA A 59 -2.48 3.16 8.90
CA ALA A 59 -1.54 3.60 9.94
C ALA A 59 -0.59 4.69 9.42
N ALA A 60 -0.19 4.63 8.15
CA ALA A 60 0.60 5.67 7.49
C ALA A 60 -0.23 6.96 7.30
N VAL A 61 -1.51 6.87 6.93
CA VAL A 61 -2.42 8.03 6.85
C VAL A 61 -2.54 8.76 8.19
N GLU A 62 -2.52 8.05 9.33
CA GLU A 62 -2.52 8.70 10.65
C GLU A 62 -1.27 9.57 10.86
N LEU A 63 -0.09 9.10 10.44
CA LEU A 63 1.13 9.92 10.50
C LEU A 63 1.05 11.13 9.54
N PHE A 64 0.48 10.94 8.37
CA PHE A 64 0.25 12.03 7.41
C PHE A 64 -0.66 13.11 7.99
N ASN A 65 -1.81 12.71 8.55
CA ASN A 65 -2.76 13.64 9.14
C ASN A 65 -2.13 14.38 10.31
N PHE A 66 -1.44 13.69 11.22
CA PHE A 66 -0.71 14.30 12.32
C PHE A 66 0.31 15.34 11.84
N ALA A 67 1.11 15.01 10.81
CA ALA A 67 2.08 15.95 10.24
C ALA A 67 1.39 17.21 9.70
N LYS A 68 0.29 17.04 8.94
CA LYS A 68 -0.48 18.17 8.37
C LYS A 68 -1.14 19.03 9.45
N GLU A 69 -1.66 18.43 10.51
CA GLU A 69 -2.28 19.15 11.64
C GLU A 69 -1.28 20.05 12.37
N ILE A 70 0.00 19.68 12.41
CA ILE A 70 1.07 20.51 12.99
C ILE A 70 1.88 21.28 11.95
N SER A 71 1.34 21.41 10.72
CA SER A 71 1.89 22.21 9.62
C SER A 71 3.28 21.75 9.12
N LEU A 72 3.58 20.46 9.21
CA LEU A 72 4.75 19.86 8.57
C LEU A 72 4.41 19.34 7.18
N ASP A 73 5.31 19.52 6.24
CA ASP A 73 5.18 18.94 4.89
C ASP A 73 5.66 17.48 4.87
N VAL A 74 4.87 16.60 4.26
CA VAL A 74 5.25 15.19 4.09
C VAL A 74 5.93 15.01 2.75
N ILE A 75 7.21 14.63 2.77
CA ILE A 75 8.05 14.44 1.58
C ILE A 75 7.92 13.02 1.04
N ALA A 76 7.97 12.06 1.94
CA ALA A 76 7.80 10.64 1.63
C ALA A 76 7.06 9.95 2.77
N ILE A 77 6.35 8.86 2.44
CA ILE A 77 5.60 8.08 3.41
C ILE A 77 5.61 6.61 3.01
N GLY A 78 5.60 5.71 3.98
CA GLY A 78 5.63 4.30 3.64
C GLY A 78 5.62 3.35 4.83
N LYS A 79 6.01 2.13 4.54
CA LYS A 79 6.00 1.02 5.51
C LYS A 79 7.32 0.28 5.57
N GLY A 80 7.53 -0.42 6.69
CA GLY A 80 8.57 -1.44 6.80
C GLY A 80 8.15 -2.75 6.13
N LYS A 81 9.08 -3.41 5.44
CA LYS A 81 8.89 -4.75 4.87
C LYS A 81 9.71 -5.77 5.66
N ASN A 82 9.02 -6.76 6.23
CA ASN A 82 9.66 -7.77 7.10
C ASN A 82 10.12 -9.01 6.34
N ASN A 83 9.32 -9.48 5.38
CA ASN A 83 9.64 -10.72 4.65
C ASN A 83 10.71 -10.47 3.58
N PRO A 84 11.54 -11.48 3.24
CA PRO A 84 12.42 -11.41 2.08
C PRO A 84 11.67 -10.97 0.82
N PHE A 85 12.38 -10.43 -0.16
CA PHE A 85 11.79 -9.99 -1.41
C PHE A 85 12.33 -10.85 -2.56
N ASP A 86 11.48 -11.75 -3.07
CA ASP A 86 11.77 -12.58 -4.23
C ASP A 86 10.47 -12.78 -5.03
N VAL A 87 10.35 -12.01 -6.12
CA VAL A 87 9.15 -11.97 -6.98
C VAL A 87 8.83 -13.32 -7.65
N PHE A 88 9.78 -14.24 -7.71
CA PHE A 88 9.60 -15.53 -8.37
C PHE A 88 9.20 -16.67 -7.43
N LYS A 89 9.11 -16.42 -6.12
CA LYS A 89 8.64 -17.43 -5.15
C LYS A 89 7.19 -17.82 -5.41
N THR A 90 6.92 -19.10 -5.17
CA THR A 90 5.60 -19.71 -5.35
C THR A 90 5.09 -20.29 -4.03
N PRO A 91 3.79 -20.58 -3.90
CA PRO A 91 3.25 -21.24 -2.71
C PRO A 91 3.95 -22.55 -2.38
N LYS A 92 4.36 -23.31 -3.38
CA LYS A 92 5.09 -24.57 -3.21
C LYS A 92 6.47 -24.37 -2.59
N ASP A 93 7.18 -23.30 -2.97
CA ASP A 93 8.50 -22.98 -2.39
C ASP A 93 8.41 -22.60 -0.91
N LEU A 94 7.29 -22.02 -0.50
CA LEU A 94 7.06 -21.46 0.84
C LEU A 94 6.16 -22.31 1.72
N GLU A 95 5.68 -23.48 1.26
CA GLU A 95 4.71 -24.31 1.96
C GLU A 95 5.20 -24.69 3.39
N LYS A 96 6.45 -25.15 3.50
CA LYS A 96 7.03 -25.55 4.80
C LYS A 96 7.15 -24.38 5.78
N GLU A 97 7.48 -23.20 5.28
CA GLU A 97 7.58 -21.98 6.07
C GLU A 97 6.20 -21.49 6.51
N ALA A 98 5.25 -21.50 5.60
CA ALA A 98 3.86 -21.14 5.87
C ALA A 98 3.25 -22.03 6.96
N LEU A 99 3.44 -23.34 6.86
CA LEU A 99 2.98 -24.31 7.88
C LEU A 99 3.58 -24.01 9.26
N LYS A 100 4.89 -23.72 9.34
CA LYS A 100 5.54 -23.36 10.62
C LYS A 100 4.98 -22.07 11.22
N LYS A 101 4.55 -21.12 10.38
CA LYS A 101 3.96 -19.84 10.80
C LYS A 101 2.44 -19.91 10.99
N ASN A 102 1.83 -21.08 10.79
CA ASN A 102 0.37 -21.26 10.76
C ASN A 102 -0.34 -20.31 9.79
N MET A 103 0.25 -20.12 8.61
CA MET A 103 -0.21 -19.23 7.55
C MET A 103 -0.62 -19.99 6.31
N ASN A 104 -1.51 -19.38 5.52
CA ASN A 104 -1.80 -19.84 4.17
C ASN A 104 -0.57 -19.61 3.26
N PRO A 105 -0.09 -20.62 2.50
CA PRO A 105 1.06 -20.48 1.60
C PRO A 105 0.90 -19.37 0.55
N TYR A 106 -0.29 -19.16 0.01
CA TYR A 106 -0.57 -18.07 -0.94
C TYR A 106 -0.40 -16.69 -0.29
N MET A 107 -0.89 -16.53 0.95
CA MET A 107 -0.71 -15.30 1.71
C MET A 107 0.78 -15.02 1.98
N LEU A 108 1.53 -16.02 2.45
CA LEU A 108 2.97 -15.86 2.66
C LEU A 108 3.68 -15.53 1.35
N THR A 109 3.27 -16.15 0.23
CA THR A 109 3.84 -15.87 -1.09
C THR A 109 3.59 -14.41 -1.50
N SER A 110 2.39 -13.87 -1.29
CA SER A 110 2.10 -12.46 -1.60
C SER A 110 2.95 -11.46 -0.80
N PHE A 111 3.37 -11.86 0.40
CA PHE A 111 4.34 -11.06 1.19
C PHE A 111 5.76 -11.17 0.63
N VAL A 112 6.20 -12.37 0.26
CA VAL A 112 7.56 -12.62 -0.23
C VAL A 112 7.76 -12.12 -1.65
N ASP A 113 6.78 -12.31 -2.55
CA ASP A 113 6.87 -11.81 -3.93
C ASP A 113 6.63 -10.29 -4.03
N GLY A 114 6.24 -9.66 -2.92
CA GLY A 114 6.04 -8.22 -2.83
C GLY A 114 4.67 -7.72 -3.26
N SER A 115 3.81 -8.56 -3.85
CA SER A 115 2.48 -8.14 -4.33
C SER A 115 1.68 -7.41 -3.27
N LYS A 116 1.68 -7.92 -2.02
CA LYS A 116 0.98 -7.26 -0.90
C LYS A 116 1.53 -5.87 -0.61
N THR A 117 2.85 -5.70 -0.57
CA THR A 117 3.49 -4.40 -0.36
C THR A 117 3.14 -3.41 -1.48
N MET A 118 3.15 -3.87 -2.74
CA MET A 118 2.78 -3.03 -3.89
C MET A 118 1.31 -2.59 -3.83
N ILE A 119 0.41 -3.49 -3.44
CA ILE A 119 -1.03 -3.21 -3.26
C ILE A 119 -1.25 -2.15 -2.17
N GLU A 120 -0.67 -2.33 -1.00
CA GLU A 120 -0.83 -1.42 0.14
C GLU A 120 -0.29 -0.03 -0.17
N MET A 121 0.88 0.05 -0.81
CA MET A 121 1.48 1.34 -1.16
C MET A 121 0.75 2.04 -2.32
N ALA A 122 0.19 1.29 -3.27
CA ALA A 122 -0.67 1.85 -4.31
C ALA A 122 -1.97 2.44 -3.73
N ALA A 123 -2.62 1.73 -2.79
CA ALA A 123 -3.80 2.25 -2.09
C ALA A 123 -3.49 3.55 -1.33
N LEU A 124 -2.36 3.60 -0.63
CA LEU A 124 -1.88 4.80 0.07
C LEU A 124 -1.63 5.97 -0.89
N ALA A 125 -0.91 5.73 -1.98
CA ALA A 125 -0.60 6.74 -3.00
C ALA A 125 -1.88 7.32 -3.62
N ASN A 126 -2.83 6.46 -3.98
CA ASN A 126 -4.09 6.85 -4.60
C ASN A 126 -5.04 7.61 -3.63
N TYR A 127 -4.92 7.37 -2.33
CA TYR A 127 -5.65 8.14 -1.32
C TYR A 127 -5.03 9.52 -1.06
N LEU A 128 -3.70 9.60 -0.91
CA LEU A 128 -2.99 10.84 -0.57
C LEU A 128 -2.78 11.79 -1.76
N ASP A 129 -3.09 11.37 -2.98
CA ASP A 129 -2.69 12.05 -4.23
C ASP A 129 -1.15 12.13 -4.35
N PHE A 130 -0.46 11.10 -3.88
CA PHE A 130 0.98 10.89 -3.99
C PHE A 130 1.30 9.98 -5.17
N ASN A 131 2.60 9.79 -5.44
CA ASN A 131 3.07 8.87 -6.47
C ASN A 131 4.16 7.94 -5.92
N ILE A 132 4.67 7.04 -6.75
CA ILE A 132 5.93 6.32 -6.53
C ILE A 132 7.03 6.97 -7.37
N ASP A 133 8.25 6.97 -6.88
CA ASP A 133 9.36 7.65 -7.56
C ASP A 133 9.88 6.85 -8.76
N ILE A 134 9.92 5.54 -8.64
CA ILE A 134 10.24 4.58 -9.71
C ILE A 134 9.24 3.42 -9.70
N ASP A 135 9.03 2.77 -10.85
CA ASP A 135 8.16 1.59 -10.96
C ASP A 135 8.70 0.44 -10.10
N GLY A 136 7.89 -0.03 -9.16
CA GLY A 136 8.24 -1.04 -8.17
C GLY A 136 8.81 -0.48 -6.87
N MET A 137 8.96 0.84 -6.75
CA MET A 137 9.52 1.55 -5.60
C MET A 137 11.01 1.23 -5.36
N HIS A 138 11.67 1.97 -4.47
CA HIS A 138 13.12 1.75 -4.21
C HIS A 138 13.38 0.58 -3.25
N GLY A 139 12.59 0.49 -2.16
CA GLY A 139 12.75 -0.55 -1.16
C GLY A 139 14.14 -0.68 -0.57
N PRO A 140 14.78 0.38 -0.08
CA PRO A 140 16.14 0.32 0.48
C PRO A 140 16.16 -0.45 1.80
N ASN A 141 17.33 -0.96 2.17
CA ASN A 141 17.61 -1.31 3.56
C ASN A 141 17.82 -0.04 4.38
N SER A 142 17.24 0.05 5.55
CA SER A 142 17.33 1.21 6.43
C SER A 142 17.15 0.83 7.89
N THR A 143 17.76 1.59 8.77
CA THR A 143 17.37 1.68 10.18
C THR A 143 16.41 2.84 10.37
N TYR A 144 15.79 2.93 11.55
CA TYR A 144 14.95 4.08 11.90
C TYR A 144 15.69 5.42 11.73
N ASP A 145 16.94 5.48 12.20
CA ASP A 145 17.74 6.71 12.22
C ASP A 145 18.21 7.15 10.82
N GLU A 146 18.15 6.26 9.83
CA GLU A 146 18.58 6.55 8.46
C GLU A 146 17.43 6.98 7.54
N LEU A 147 16.17 6.74 7.91
CA LEU A 147 15.00 7.00 7.05
C LEU A 147 14.97 8.43 6.52
N ASN A 148 15.22 9.43 7.38
CA ASN A 148 15.21 10.85 7.02
C ASN A 148 16.47 11.33 6.28
N SER A 149 17.43 10.47 6.04
CA SER A 149 18.59 10.73 5.16
C SER A 149 18.46 9.99 3.82
N ILE A 150 17.67 8.92 3.77
CA ILE A 150 17.44 8.11 2.58
C ILE A 150 16.28 8.67 1.76
N PHE A 151 15.10 8.83 2.36
CA PHE A 151 13.88 9.22 1.66
C PHE A 151 13.70 10.74 1.55
N ILE A 152 14.75 11.42 1.11
CA ILE A 152 14.76 12.85 0.81
C ILE A 152 15.24 13.07 -0.63
N PRO A 153 15.03 14.28 -1.19
CA PRO A 153 15.46 14.59 -2.55
C PRO A 153 16.96 14.36 -2.78
N LYS A 154 17.33 13.91 -3.96
CA LYS A 154 18.75 13.75 -4.39
C LYS A 154 19.55 15.03 -4.23
N SER A 155 18.93 16.18 -4.46
CA SER A 155 19.56 17.49 -4.22
C SER A 155 19.96 17.74 -2.76
N SER A 156 19.33 17.02 -1.83
CA SER A 156 19.62 17.04 -0.39
C SER A 156 20.44 15.83 0.08
N GLY A 157 20.89 14.97 -0.86
CA GLY A 157 21.73 13.81 -0.56
C GLY A 157 20.98 12.47 -0.42
N GLY A 158 19.68 12.43 -0.60
CA GLY A 158 18.87 11.21 -0.55
C GLY A 158 18.71 10.49 -1.90
N ILE A 159 17.69 9.66 -2.01
CA ILE A 159 17.45 8.81 -3.19
C ILE A 159 16.32 9.30 -4.11
N LEU A 160 15.48 10.24 -3.65
CA LEU A 160 14.27 10.62 -4.35
C LEU A 160 14.52 11.64 -5.48
N GLU A 161 13.93 11.40 -6.64
CA GLU A 161 13.84 12.40 -7.72
C GLU A 161 12.75 13.43 -7.44
N ASN A 162 11.66 13.02 -6.78
CA ASN A 162 10.48 13.82 -6.51
C ASN A 162 10.12 13.83 -5.03
N ILE A 163 9.20 14.69 -4.63
CA ILE A 163 8.54 14.69 -3.32
C ILE A 163 7.11 14.15 -3.44
N ASN A 164 6.41 13.98 -2.33
CA ASN A 164 5.09 13.35 -2.25
C ASN A 164 5.15 11.91 -2.77
N ILE A 165 6.10 11.14 -2.24
CA ILE A 165 6.42 9.79 -2.68
C ILE A 165 5.96 8.77 -1.65
N VAL A 166 5.39 7.66 -2.14
CA VAL A 166 5.12 6.47 -1.36
C VAL A 166 6.19 5.42 -1.66
N ASP A 167 6.74 4.80 -0.62
CA ASP A 167 7.78 3.76 -0.77
C ASP A 167 7.73 2.77 0.41
N PHE A 168 8.62 1.80 0.44
CA PHE A 168 8.81 0.90 1.56
C PHE A 168 10.30 0.76 1.90
N ALA A 169 10.63 0.25 3.10
CA ALA A 169 12.00 -0.01 3.51
C ALA A 169 12.14 -1.35 4.22
N PHE A 170 13.27 -2.03 4.05
CA PHE A 170 13.65 -3.16 4.90
C PHE A 170 14.30 -2.67 6.19
N GLY A 171 14.16 -3.44 7.28
CA GLY A 171 14.80 -3.17 8.56
C GLY A 171 13.96 -2.33 9.55
N VAL A 172 12.84 -1.77 9.12
CA VAL A 172 11.95 -0.94 9.95
C VAL A 172 10.54 -1.52 10.12
N ALA A 173 10.34 -2.78 9.74
CA ALA A 173 9.08 -3.49 9.99
C ALA A 173 8.92 -3.86 11.49
N PRO A 174 7.70 -3.96 12.01
CA PRO A 174 6.41 -3.85 11.31
C PRO A 174 5.85 -2.41 11.24
N GLY A 175 6.66 -1.39 11.36
CA GLY A 175 6.23 -0.01 11.45
C GLY A 175 5.88 0.66 10.11
N VAL A 176 5.27 1.83 10.24
CA VAL A 176 5.06 2.78 9.15
C VAL A 176 5.79 4.08 9.46
N PHE A 177 6.19 4.82 8.43
CA PHE A 177 6.96 6.05 8.57
C PHE A 177 6.45 7.16 7.67
N ALA A 178 6.68 8.41 8.06
CA ALA A 178 6.55 9.58 7.23
C ALA A 178 7.81 10.45 7.40
N ILE A 179 8.39 10.88 6.29
CA ILE A 179 9.48 11.85 6.28
C ILE A 179 8.85 13.22 6.13
N VAL A 180 9.06 14.04 7.13
CA VAL A 180 8.49 15.38 7.20
C VAL A 180 9.57 16.44 7.06
N TYR A 181 9.15 17.63 6.64
CA TYR A 181 10.03 18.74 6.29
C TYR A 181 9.45 20.08 6.77
N SER A 182 10.33 20.98 7.17
CA SER A 182 10.01 22.38 7.38
C SER A 182 11.22 23.28 7.12
N GLU A 183 11.00 24.43 6.48
CA GLU A 183 12.01 25.49 6.32
C GLU A 183 12.01 26.48 7.50
N ASP A 184 11.02 26.41 8.38
CA ASP A 184 10.84 27.37 9.48
C ASP A 184 11.93 27.16 10.55
N ASP A 185 12.69 28.22 10.85
CA ASP A 185 13.80 28.18 11.80
C ASP A 185 13.33 27.85 13.23
N TYR A 186 12.12 28.30 13.62
CA TYR A 186 11.56 27.98 14.92
C TYR A 186 11.19 26.50 15.04
N VAL A 187 10.58 25.94 13.99
CA VAL A 187 10.28 24.51 13.92
C VAL A 187 11.58 23.70 13.99
N ASN A 188 12.61 24.09 13.22
CA ASN A 188 13.92 23.45 13.27
C ASN A 188 14.52 23.46 14.69
N TYR A 189 14.47 24.61 15.36
CA TYR A 189 14.94 24.77 16.74
C TYR A 189 14.16 23.87 17.71
N GLU A 190 12.84 23.87 17.67
CA GLU A 190 12.00 23.06 18.55
C GLU A 190 12.22 21.56 18.32
N MET A 191 12.30 21.11 17.07
CA MET A 191 12.55 19.70 16.74
C MET A 191 13.93 19.23 17.24
N GLU A 192 14.98 20.06 17.13
CA GLU A 192 16.30 19.74 17.68
C GLU A 192 16.28 19.74 19.21
N TYR A 193 15.62 20.71 19.84
CA TYR A 193 15.44 20.77 21.28
C TYR A 193 14.71 19.55 21.84
N LEU A 194 13.67 19.08 21.14
CA LEU A 194 12.89 17.90 21.48
C LEU A 194 13.56 16.56 21.07
N LYS A 195 14.83 16.61 20.64
CA LYS A 195 15.64 15.41 20.29
C LYS A 195 15.16 14.63 19.06
N MET A 196 14.46 15.31 18.17
CA MET A 196 14.07 14.73 16.87
C MET A 196 15.23 14.74 15.85
N GLY A 197 16.38 15.31 16.19
CA GLY A 197 17.54 15.47 15.32
C GLY A 197 17.59 16.82 14.61
N LYS A 198 18.65 17.03 13.82
CA LYS A 198 18.81 18.27 13.04
C LYS A 198 17.90 18.23 11.81
N GLY A 199 17.22 19.37 11.57
CA GLY A 199 16.41 19.56 10.38
C GLY A 199 17.21 19.72 9.09
N PRO A 200 16.53 19.97 7.99
CA PRO A 200 15.09 20.25 7.86
C PRO A 200 14.20 19.02 7.67
N TYR A 201 14.73 17.77 7.74
CA TYR A 201 13.99 16.53 7.53
C TYR A 201 13.97 15.68 8.79
N TRP A 202 12.79 15.14 9.15
CA TRP A 202 12.62 14.27 10.32
C TRP A 202 11.76 13.07 9.99
N THR A 203 11.92 12.00 10.79
CA THR A 203 11.10 10.80 10.71
C THR A 203 10.01 10.82 11.75
N LEU A 204 8.76 10.76 11.33
CA LEU A 204 7.65 10.31 12.16
C LEU A 204 7.49 8.80 11.97
N TYR A 205 7.37 8.05 13.06
CA TYR A 205 7.37 6.60 13.00
C TYR A 205 6.37 5.99 13.98
N ARG A 206 5.56 5.08 13.48
CA ARG A 206 4.69 4.24 14.28
C ARG A 206 5.22 2.81 14.20
N PRO A 207 5.80 2.22 15.29
CA PRO A 207 6.51 0.94 15.25
C PRO A 207 5.59 -0.30 15.20
N TYR A 208 4.30 -0.12 15.06
CA TYR A 208 3.29 -1.17 15.03
C TYR A 208 2.09 -0.76 14.18
N HIS A 209 1.37 -1.76 13.71
CA HIS A 209 0.02 -1.67 13.17
C HIS A 209 -0.76 -2.90 13.68
N LEU A 210 -2.02 -2.73 14.07
CA LEU A 210 -2.76 -3.77 14.77
C LEU A 210 -4.03 -4.12 14.00
N THR A 211 -3.84 -4.64 12.78
CA THR A 211 -4.92 -5.07 11.88
C THR A 211 -5.95 -5.92 12.63
N SER A 212 -7.21 -5.70 12.38
CA SER A 212 -8.38 -6.26 13.07
C SER A 212 -8.61 -5.72 14.49
N LEU A 213 -7.59 -5.50 15.29
CA LEU A 213 -7.76 -4.97 16.66
C LEU A 213 -8.18 -3.50 16.66
N GLU A 214 -7.80 -2.74 15.64
CA GLU A 214 -8.14 -1.31 15.53
C GLU A 214 -9.49 -1.06 14.82
N ILE A 215 -10.17 -2.05 14.29
CA ILE A 215 -11.46 -1.91 13.61
C ILE A 215 -12.53 -1.19 14.45
N PRO A 216 -12.63 -1.36 15.78
CA PRO A 216 -13.55 -0.56 16.59
C PRO A 216 -13.34 0.96 16.45
N ARG A 217 -12.11 1.43 16.22
CA ARG A 217 -11.79 2.84 15.95
C ARG A 217 -12.41 3.28 14.64
N THR A 218 -12.26 2.48 13.57
CA THR A 218 -12.88 2.77 12.27
C THR A 218 -14.39 2.89 12.40
N ILE A 219 -15.03 1.97 13.13
CA ILE A 219 -16.48 2.00 13.36
C ILE A 219 -16.86 3.32 14.05
N MET A 220 -16.13 3.73 15.08
CA MET A 220 -16.40 4.98 15.80
C MET A 220 -16.25 6.20 14.90
N LYS A 221 -15.12 6.34 14.18
CA LYS A 221 -14.87 7.43 13.24
C LYS A 221 -15.95 7.51 12.15
N LEU A 222 -16.33 6.36 11.59
CA LEU A 222 -17.35 6.28 10.54
C LEU A 222 -18.74 6.62 11.07
N MET A 223 -19.11 6.16 12.26
CA MET A 223 -20.45 6.36 12.83
C MET A 223 -20.64 7.75 13.45
N VAL A 224 -19.61 8.28 14.12
CA VAL A 224 -19.66 9.55 14.84
C VAL A 224 -19.21 10.71 13.95
N ASP A 225 -18.02 10.59 13.38
CA ASP A 225 -17.36 11.69 12.68
C ASP A 225 -17.70 11.71 11.18
N LYS A 226 -18.23 10.62 10.64
CA LYS A 226 -18.51 10.44 9.21
C LYS A 226 -17.24 10.54 8.35
N GLU A 227 -16.13 10.10 8.87
CA GLU A 227 -14.83 10.20 8.23
C GLU A 227 -14.42 8.91 7.53
N THR A 228 -13.81 9.07 6.36
CA THR A 228 -13.10 8.02 5.61
C THR A 228 -11.66 7.97 6.06
N GLN A 229 -11.15 6.80 6.42
CA GLN A 229 -9.75 6.63 6.82
C GLN A 229 -8.83 6.46 5.61
N LEU A 230 -9.23 5.62 4.66
CA LEU A 230 -8.57 5.44 3.37
C LEU A 230 -9.60 4.96 2.35
N SER A 231 -9.78 5.72 1.29
CA SER A 231 -10.52 5.34 0.08
C SER A 231 -9.97 6.16 -1.09
N ALA A 232 -9.65 5.53 -2.20
CA ALA A 232 -8.95 6.14 -3.32
C ALA A 232 -9.65 7.41 -3.84
N LYS A 233 -8.89 8.49 -3.94
CA LYS A 233 -9.34 9.79 -4.48
C LYS A 233 -8.83 10.04 -5.90
N LYS A 234 -7.71 9.42 -6.23
CA LYS A 234 -7.00 9.54 -7.51
C LYS A 234 -6.58 8.16 -8.00
N TRP A 235 -6.12 8.12 -9.22
CA TRP A 235 -5.51 6.94 -9.83
C TRP A 235 -4.12 7.34 -10.35
N ASN A 236 -3.15 7.35 -9.45
CA ASN A 236 -1.77 7.73 -9.71
C ASN A 236 -0.87 6.50 -9.86
N VAL A 237 -1.19 5.43 -9.14
CA VAL A 237 -0.43 4.18 -9.13
C VAL A 237 -1.36 3.00 -9.40
N GLU A 238 -0.92 2.12 -10.31
CA GLU A 238 -1.58 0.85 -10.61
C GLU A 238 -0.67 -0.32 -10.20
N VAL A 239 -1.24 -1.40 -9.70
CA VAL A 239 -0.50 -2.64 -9.48
C VAL A 239 -0.71 -3.55 -10.67
N VAL A 240 0.34 -3.72 -11.46
CA VAL A 240 0.33 -4.50 -12.70
C VAL A 240 0.76 -5.94 -12.44
N ALA A 241 0.10 -6.90 -13.10
CA ALA A 241 0.47 -8.31 -13.07
C ALA A 241 1.69 -8.56 -13.95
N HIS A 242 2.74 -9.14 -13.36
CA HIS A 242 3.93 -9.63 -14.06
C HIS A 242 4.04 -11.14 -13.91
N SER A 243 4.58 -11.82 -14.92
CA SER A 243 4.67 -13.29 -14.90
C SER A 243 5.88 -13.79 -14.09
N LYS A 244 5.69 -14.84 -13.29
CA LYS A 244 6.77 -15.52 -12.54
C LYS A 244 7.61 -16.46 -13.40
N LYS A 245 7.08 -16.88 -14.56
CA LYS A 245 7.68 -17.84 -15.49
C LYS A 245 7.14 -17.64 -16.90
N ASP A 246 7.73 -18.30 -17.90
CA ASP A 246 7.15 -18.34 -19.24
C ASP A 246 5.75 -18.98 -19.19
N LEU A 247 4.74 -18.26 -19.67
CA LEU A 247 3.35 -18.70 -19.69
C LEU A 247 2.84 -18.77 -21.13
N LYS A 248 2.04 -19.81 -21.44
CA LYS A 248 1.45 -20.00 -22.74
C LYS A 248 0.02 -19.44 -22.81
N ALA A 249 -0.40 -19.06 -24.00
CA ALA A 249 -1.81 -18.80 -24.28
C ALA A 249 -2.69 -19.94 -23.75
N GLY A 250 -3.84 -19.61 -23.16
CA GLY A 250 -4.71 -20.58 -22.49
C GLY A 250 -4.36 -20.88 -21.03
N THR A 251 -3.23 -20.35 -20.51
CA THR A 251 -2.89 -20.52 -19.09
C THR A 251 -3.82 -19.68 -18.21
N ASN A 252 -4.40 -20.31 -17.17
CA ASN A 252 -5.08 -19.57 -16.10
C ASN A 252 -4.02 -18.90 -15.21
N LEU A 253 -4.18 -17.60 -14.95
CA LEU A 253 -3.22 -16.80 -14.18
C LEU A 253 -3.21 -17.14 -12.68
N GLY A 254 -4.32 -17.71 -12.16
CA GLY A 254 -4.46 -18.01 -10.74
C GLY A 254 -4.70 -16.76 -9.88
N SER A 255 -4.42 -16.88 -8.60
CA SER A 255 -4.65 -15.83 -7.60
C SER A 255 -3.39 -15.01 -7.29
N ILE A 256 -3.57 -13.87 -6.61
CA ILE A 256 -2.50 -13.09 -5.98
C ILE A 256 -1.72 -14.00 -5.01
N GLY A 257 -0.39 -13.90 -5.04
CA GLY A 257 0.48 -14.80 -4.29
C GLY A 257 0.52 -16.24 -4.83
N GLY A 258 0.05 -16.46 -6.06
CA GLY A 258 -0.01 -17.77 -6.72
C GLY A 258 1.27 -18.15 -7.46
N GLU A 259 1.12 -19.16 -8.33
CA GLU A 259 2.21 -19.80 -9.08
C GLU A 259 2.67 -19.01 -10.31
N ASN A 260 1.83 -18.12 -10.85
CA ASN A 260 1.99 -17.62 -12.21
C ASN A 260 2.31 -16.14 -12.28
N ILE A 261 1.75 -15.33 -11.37
CA ILE A 261 1.88 -13.88 -11.42
C ILE A 261 2.29 -13.27 -10.07
N TYR A 262 2.91 -12.09 -10.12
CA TYR A 262 3.17 -11.21 -8.99
C TYR A 262 2.79 -9.76 -9.36
N GLY A 263 2.58 -8.91 -8.36
CA GLY A 263 2.23 -7.51 -8.54
C GLY A 263 3.44 -6.59 -8.49
N LYS A 264 3.47 -5.62 -9.41
CA LYS A 264 4.44 -4.52 -9.39
C LYS A 264 3.69 -3.18 -9.45
N ALA A 265 3.93 -2.30 -8.49
CA ALA A 265 3.38 -0.96 -8.53
C ALA A 265 4.04 -0.15 -9.65
N MET A 266 3.24 0.48 -10.48
CA MET A 266 3.68 1.30 -11.60
C MET A 266 2.92 2.62 -11.62
N ARG A 267 3.55 3.69 -12.06
CA ARG A 267 2.82 4.93 -12.34
C ARG A 267 1.78 4.67 -13.42
N VAL A 268 0.61 5.30 -13.30
CA VAL A 268 -0.49 5.09 -14.24
C VAL A 268 -0.08 5.39 -15.69
N GLU A 269 0.76 6.39 -15.91
CA GLU A 269 1.27 6.68 -17.26
C GLU A 269 2.08 5.53 -17.86
N ASN A 270 2.75 4.71 -17.04
CA ASN A 270 3.56 3.56 -17.46
C ASN A 270 2.74 2.26 -17.51
N SER A 271 1.56 2.21 -16.90
CA SER A 271 0.71 1.01 -16.81
C SER A 271 -0.34 0.90 -17.90
N LYS A 272 -0.41 1.86 -18.82
CA LYS A 272 -1.39 1.87 -19.90
C LYS A 272 -1.26 0.61 -20.75
N ASN A 273 -2.38 -0.07 -20.96
CA ASN A 273 -2.48 -1.35 -21.70
C ASN A 273 -1.82 -2.56 -21.02
N LEU A 274 -1.39 -2.43 -19.76
CA LEU A 274 -0.97 -3.56 -18.95
C LEU A 274 -2.14 -4.08 -18.11
N ALA A 275 -2.05 -5.33 -17.66
CA ALA A 275 -3.13 -5.98 -16.93
C ALA A 275 -3.05 -5.63 -15.42
N PRO A 276 -4.06 -4.96 -14.83
CA PRO A 276 -4.10 -4.77 -13.39
C PRO A 276 -4.13 -6.11 -12.63
N LEU A 277 -3.33 -6.22 -11.58
CA LEU A 277 -3.17 -7.47 -10.83
C LEU A 277 -4.50 -8.02 -10.31
N GLY A 278 -5.31 -7.17 -9.67
CA GLY A 278 -6.57 -7.60 -9.09
C GLY A 278 -7.62 -8.01 -10.12
N LEU A 279 -7.55 -7.46 -11.34
CA LEU A 279 -8.40 -7.87 -12.46
C LEU A 279 -7.85 -9.11 -13.19
N SER A 280 -6.60 -9.48 -12.93
CA SER A 280 -5.95 -10.64 -13.60
C SER A 280 -6.25 -11.95 -12.91
N GLU A 281 -6.76 -11.94 -11.68
CA GLU A 281 -7.04 -13.16 -10.92
C GLU A 281 -7.99 -14.11 -11.69
N ASN A 282 -7.56 -15.37 -11.79
CA ASN A 282 -8.29 -16.45 -12.45
C ASN A 282 -8.66 -16.21 -13.92
N ASN A 283 -8.11 -15.18 -14.55
CA ASN A 283 -8.27 -14.95 -15.97
C ASN A 283 -7.32 -15.83 -16.81
N ILE A 284 -7.65 -15.98 -18.08
CA ILE A 284 -6.93 -16.83 -19.02
C ILE A 284 -6.15 -15.94 -19.98
N LEU A 285 -4.86 -16.25 -20.18
CA LEU A 285 -4.00 -15.56 -21.13
C LEU A 285 -4.46 -15.79 -22.58
N ASN A 286 -4.55 -14.71 -23.35
CA ASN A 286 -4.86 -14.77 -24.77
C ASN A 286 -3.61 -14.97 -25.67
N SER A 287 -2.42 -14.71 -25.13
CA SER A 287 -1.13 -14.81 -25.85
C SER A 287 -0.03 -15.31 -24.92
N ASP A 288 1.07 -15.78 -25.50
CA ASP A 288 2.26 -16.16 -24.73
C ASP A 288 2.89 -14.95 -24.04
N VAL A 289 3.34 -15.14 -22.81
CA VAL A 289 4.01 -14.11 -21.99
C VAL A 289 5.32 -14.68 -21.48
N LYS A 290 6.40 -13.90 -21.52
CA LYS A 290 7.71 -14.30 -20.99
C LYS A 290 7.82 -14.01 -19.51
N LYS A 291 8.74 -14.75 -18.84
CA LYS A 291 9.07 -14.50 -17.44
C LYS A 291 9.49 -13.04 -17.21
N GLY A 292 8.80 -12.38 -16.32
CA GLY A 292 9.07 -10.98 -15.93
C GLY A 292 8.30 -9.93 -16.74
N ASP A 293 7.60 -10.34 -17.81
CA ASP A 293 6.75 -9.43 -18.59
C ASP A 293 5.38 -9.24 -17.91
#